data_652f7cad1cd36bb576544e5120a61e93
#
_entry.id   652f7cad1cd36bb576544e5120a61e93
#
_cell.length_a   1.000
_cell.length_b   1.000
_cell.length_c   1.000
_cell.angle_alpha   90.00
_cell.angle_beta   90.00
_cell.angle_gamma   90.00
#
_symmetry.space_group_name_H-M   'P 1'
#
loop_
_entity.id
_entity.type
_entity.pdbx_description
1 polymer ?
#
loop_
_entity_poly.entity_id
_entity_poly.type
_entity_poly.pdbx_seq_one_letter_code
_entity_poly.pdbx_strand_id
1 'polypeptide(L)'
;MRTLFEILLLFLIISVCSVMIAENRHPLKTLCWMLVICLLPVLGLILWFIFGSSSKNKRLMEDKHRNLLKSRVMDNYAELIDTGIEGNHADLAKLLWMTGQSFPLKGNSLKVYTDCQEMFDGLIRDLESAEDHIHFEFFKFEDDPLGRRIADILIAKAKAGVEVRVQYDHAANFFRGKFYNYMKEGGVQVEPFLKIRLPFLSSDTNYRNHRKIVVIDGRIGYAGGMNIAQRYATGIKRGNWRDTHFRVVGPAVTEMQITFLTDWYFSRKELLDDARYFPKVLSDGDVTMQIASSGPMDRWNVTMQGMMRIITQAKKYVYIESPYLIPTEPILSALRDSALAGVDVRLIIPYYGDRGIIPPLATRSYVSDALEAGVKVYFYKGGYMHSKTMVADDEIVTIGSTNLDVRSFEQDFEMNAFIYDARLAQQMKDVFLADQDFSNEVKADEWAKRPKLEKLKESYARLFSPLL
;
A
#
# COMPACT_ATOMS: atom_id res chain seq x y z
N MET A 1 -26.77 16.65 -40.86
CA MET A 1 -25.64 16.61 -39.89
C MET A 1 -26.10 16.33 -38.46
N ARG A 2 -27.08 17.05 -37.90
CA ARG A 2 -27.57 16.85 -36.51
C ARG A 2 -28.09 15.41 -36.29
N THR A 3 -28.98 14.93 -37.14
CA THR A 3 -29.59 13.59 -37.04
C THR A 3 -28.54 12.47 -37.15
N LEU A 4 -27.54 12.61 -38.02
CA LEU A 4 -26.45 11.65 -38.15
C LEU A 4 -25.57 11.64 -36.87
N PHE A 5 -25.30 12.78 -36.28
CA PHE A 5 -24.60 12.88 -34.99
C PHE A 5 -25.38 12.19 -33.86
N GLU A 6 -26.69 12.42 -33.78
CA GLU A 6 -27.58 11.81 -32.76
C GLU A 6 -27.61 10.27 -32.90
N ILE A 7 -27.67 9.74 -34.14
CA ILE A 7 -27.62 8.29 -34.40
C ILE A 7 -26.25 7.70 -34.01
N LEU A 8 -25.15 8.34 -34.39
CA LEU A 8 -23.79 7.92 -34.04
C LEU A 8 -23.56 7.92 -32.52
N LEU A 9 -24.05 8.96 -31.85
CA LEU A 9 -23.95 9.08 -30.39
C LEU A 9 -24.77 7.98 -29.71
N LEU A 10 -25.99 7.70 -30.16
CA LEU A 10 -26.82 6.62 -29.64
C LEU A 10 -26.13 5.25 -29.82
N PHE A 11 -25.59 5.00 -31.00
CA PHE A 11 -24.83 3.77 -31.28
C PHE A 11 -23.62 3.63 -30.35
N LEU A 12 -22.87 4.71 -30.12
CA LEU A 12 -21.73 4.73 -29.21
C LEU A 12 -22.16 4.44 -27.77
N ILE A 13 -23.26 5.03 -27.29
CA ILE A 13 -23.82 4.79 -25.95
C ILE A 13 -24.19 3.31 -25.81
N ILE A 14 -24.92 2.74 -26.75
CA ILE A 14 -25.32 1.33 -26.71
C ILE A 14 -24.08 0.42 -26.70
N SER A 15 -23.07 0.72 -27.54
CA SER A 15 -21.83 -0.03 -27.60
C SER A 15 -21.07 0.00 -26.27
N VAL A 16 -20.92 1.18 -25.66
CA VAL A 16 -20.25 1.35 -24.37
C VAL A 16 -21.02 0.63 -23.25
N CYS A 17 -22.33 0.77 -23.20
CA CYS A 17 -23.17 0.05 -22.23
C CYS A 17 -23.06 -1.46 -22.39
N SER A 18 -23.03 -1.96 -23.62
CA SER A 18 -22.86 -3.39 -23.91
C SER A 18 -21.48 -3.92 -23.44
N VAL A 19 -20.42 -3.15 -23.67
CA VAL A 19 -19.07 -3.48 -23.16
C VAL A 19 -19.08 -3.51 -21.63
N MET A 20 -19.68 -2.51 -20.97
CA MET A 20 -19.75 -2.46 -19.51
C MET A 20 -20.48 -3.66 -18.91
N ILE A 21 -21.56 -4.11 -19.56
CA ILE A 21 -22.32 -5.32 -19.16
C ILE A 21 -21.46 -6.57 -19.38
N ALA A 22 -20.83 -6.69 -20.56
CA ALA A 22 -20.02 -7.86 -20.91
C ALA A 22 -18.78 -8.05 -20.00
N GLU A 23 -18.25 -6.95 -19.40
CA GLU A 23 -17.12 -7.03 -18.46
C GLU A 23 -17.49 -7.58 -17.08
N ASN A 24 -18.77 -7.88 -16.81
CA ASN A 24 -19.25 -8.45 -15.55
C ASN A 24 -18.72 -7.73 -14.30
N ARG A 25 -18.71 -6.39 -14.35
CA ARG A 25 -18.26 -5.55 -13.22
C ARG A 25 -19.28 -5.53 -12.09
N HIS A 26 -18.94 -4.84 -11.00
CA HIS A 26 -19.86 -4.65 -9.88
C HIS A 26 -21.17 -4.01 -10.36
N PRO A 27 -22.33 -4.65 -10.18
CA PRO A 27 -23.60 -4.23 -10.80
C PRO A 27 -23.99 -2.78 -10.51
N LEU A 28 -23.85 -2.33 -9.23
CA LEU A 28 -24.18 -0.96 -8.86
C LEU A 28 -23.26 0.07 -9.53
N LYS A 29 -21.95 -0.19 -9.61
CA LYS A 29 -21.00 0.70 -10.32
C LYS A 29 -21.38 0.80 -11.81
N THR A 30 -21.76 -0.32 -12.43
CA THR A 30 -22.21 -0.37 -13.83
C THR A 30 -23.49 0.42 -14.05
N LEU A 31 -24.52 0.22 -13.20
CA LEU A 31 -25.78 0.93 -13.27
C LEU A 31 -25.59 2.45 -13.07
N CYS A 32 -24.78 2.88 -12.12
CA CYS A 32 -24.46 4.30 -11.92
C CYS A 32 -23.82 4.92 -13.19
N TRP A 33 -22.86 4.25 -13.81
CA TRP A 33 -22.25 4.75 -15.05
C TRP A 33 -23.24 4.79 -16.21
N MET A 34 -24.07 3.76 -16.37
CA MET A 34 -25.14 3.77 -17.38
C MET A 34 -26.10 4.94 -17.17
N LEU A 35 -26.50 5.21 -15.92
CA LEU A 35 -27.34 6.35 -15.59
C LEU A 35 -26.67 7.68 -15.94
N VAL A 36 -25.40 7.87 -15.59
CA VAL A 36 -24.64 9.09 -15.93
C VAL A 36 -24.53 9.27 -17.44
N ILE A 37 -24.26 8.21 -18.20
CA ILE A 37 -24.17 8.26 -19.66
C ILE A 37 -25.54 8.56 -20.29
N CYS A 38 -26.63 7.99 -19.77
CA CYS A 38 -27.98 8.26 -20.28
C CYS A 38 -28.46 9.71 -19.98
N LEU A 39 -28.15 10.24 -18.79
CA LEU A 39 -28.56 11.60 -18.41
C LEU A 39 -27.68 12.69 -19.04
N LEU A 40 -26.38 12.42 -19.22
CA LEU A 40 -25.38 13.34 -19.74
C LEU A 40 -24.55 12.66 -20.85
N PRO A 41 -25.12 12.43 -22.03
CA PRO A 41 -24.56 11.52 -23.04
C PRO A 41 -23.09 11.80 -23.40
N VAL A 42 -22.77 13.03 -23.76
CA VAL A 42 -21.40 13.41 -24.16
C VAL A 42 -20.47 13.49 -22.95
N LEU A 43 -20.90 14.18 -21.90
CA LEU A 43 -20.10 14.35 -20.68
C LEU A 43 -19.93 13.01 -19.95
N GLY A 44 -20.97 12.20 -19.88
CA GLY A 44 -20.98 10.89 -19.27
C GLY A 44 -20.01 9.92 -19.96
N LEU A 45 -19.96 9.92 -21.30
CA LEU A 45 -18.98 9.13 -22.05
C LEU A 45 -17.54 9.59 -21.75
N ILE A 46 -17.29 10.91 -21.74
CA ILE A 46 -15.96 11.46 -21.40
C ILE A 46 -15.56 11.03 -19.99
N LEU A 47 -16.45 11.22 -19.01
CA LEU A 47 -16.20 10.84 -17.62
C LEU A 47 -15.97 9.35 -17.49
N TRP A 48 -16.72 8.51 -18.21
CA TRP A 48 -16.53 7.07 -18.19
C TRP A 48 -15.18 6.64 -18.78
N PHE A 49 -14.75 7.24 -19.88
CA PHE A 49 -13.41 6.98 -20.44
C PHE A 49 -12.29 7.34 -19.47
N ILE A 50 -12.47 8.40 -18.68
CA ILE A 50 -11.46 8.88 -17.72
C ILE A 50 -11.48 8.06 -16.41
N PHE A 51 -12.67 7.80 -15.86
CA PHE A 51 -12.84 7.23 -14.52
C PHE A 51 -13.48 5.85 -14.50
N GLY A 52 -14.22 5.50 -15.52
CA GLY A 52 -15.05 4.28 -15.57
C GLY A 52 -14.42 3.12 -16.32
N SER A 53 -13.45 3.35 -17.22
CA SER A 53 -12.82 2.26 -17.97
C SER A 53 -11.90 1.42 -17.07
N SER A 54 -11.94 0.08 -17.23
CA SER A 54 -11.11 -0.83 -16.42
C SER A 54 -9.78 -1.12 -17.08
N SER A 55 -8.70 -1.05 -16.31
CA SER A 55 -7.38 -1.50 -16.71
C SER A 55 -7.07 -2.95 -16.27
N LYS A 56 -8.05 -3.70 -15.77
CA LYS A 56 -7.85 -5.10 -15.32
C LYS A 56 -7.28 -6.04 -16.38
N ASN A 57 -7.38 -5.67 -17.67
CA ASN A 57 -6.78 -6.44 -18.77
C ASN A 57 -5.32 -6.02 -19.05
N LYS A 58 -4.81 -4.98 -18.40
CA LYS A 58 -3.41 -4.61 -18.49
C LYS A 58 -2.63 -5.39 -17.43
N ARG A 59 -1.52 -5.99 -17.82
CA ARG A 59 -0.62 -6.69 -16.90
C ARG A 59 0.62 -5.83 -16.67
N LEU A 60 1.10 -5.82 -15.44
CA LEU A 60 2.37 -5.17 -15.11
C LEU A 60 3.52 -5.82 -15.86
N MET A 61 3.51 -7.15 -15.88
CA MET A 61 4.52 -7.99 -16.52
C MET A 61 3.86 -9.22 -17.13
N GLU A 62 4.41 -9.73 -18.22
CA GLU A 62 3.99 -11.00 -18.80
C GLU A 62 4.21 -12.15 -17.82
N ASP A 63 3.30 -13.12 -17.79
CA ASP A 63 3.38 -14.25 -16.86
C ASP A 63 4.69 -15.02 -17.01
N LYS A 64 5.21 -15.15 -18.26
CA LYS A 64 6.51 -15.78 -18.52
C LYS A 64 7.64 -15.10 -17.75
N HIS A 65 7.73 -13.79 -17.79
CA HIS A 65 8.79 -13.02 -17.11
C HIS A 65 8.59 -13.05 -15.60
N ARG A 66 7.34 -12.94 -15.12
CA ARG A 66 7.02 -13.06 -13.69
C ARG A 66 7.44 -14.44 -13.16
N ASN A 67 7.11 -15.50 -13.86
CA ASN A 67 7.48 -16.86 -13.46
C ASN A 67 9.01 -17.06 -13.45
N LEU A 68 9.74 -16.46 -14.42
CA LEU A 68 11.18 -16.48 -14.44
C LEU A 68 11.78 -15.80 -13.19
N LEU A 69 11.28 -14.63 -12.80
CA LEU A 69 11.74 -13.97 -11.57
C LEU A 69 11.35 -14.78 -10.32
N LYS A 70 10.14 -15.33 -10.28
CA LYS A 70 9.67 -16.15 -9.13
C LYS A 70 10.42 -17.48 -9.00
N SER A 71 10.95 -18.05 -10.09
CA SER A 71 11.79 -19.25 -9.99
C SER A 71 13.08 -19.00 -9.18
N ARG A 72 13.58 -17.76 -9.12
CA ARG A 72 14.74 -17.40 -8.28
C ARG A 72 14.53 -17.70 -6.79
N VAL A 73 13.29 -17.56 -6.30
CA VAL A 73 12.96 -17.95 -4.92
C VAL A 73 13.09 -19.47 -4.75
N MET A 74 12.55 -20.23 -5.71
CA MET A 74 12.63 -21.71 -5.69
C MET A 74 14.07 -22.18 -5.83
N ASP A 75 14.84 -21.59 -6.74
CA ASP A 75 16.24 -21.97 -6.99
C ASP A 75 17.13 -21.73 -5.75
N ASN A 76 16.90 -20.64 -5.01
CA ASN A 76 17.75 -20.23 -3.89
C ASN A 76 17.26 -20.74 -2.54
N TYR A 77 15.93 -20.87 -2.35
CA TYR A 77 15.30 -20.96 -1.03
C TYR A 77 14.19 -22.01 -0.92
N ALA A 78 14.11 -23.00 -1.83
CA ALA A 78 13.09 -24.05 -1.77
C ALA A 78 13.06 -24.74 -0.39
N GLU A 79 14.21 -24.96 0.21
CA GLU A 79 14.38 -25.58 1.54
C GLU A 79 13.93 -24.67 2.71
N LEU A 80 13.83 -23.36 2.49
CA LEU A 80 13.41 -22.37 3.48
C LEU A 80 11.95 -21.95 3.33
N ILE A 81 11.24 -22.50 2.33
CA ILE A 81 9.79 -22.30 2.22
C ILE A 81 9.12 -23.06 3.36
N ASP A 82 8.45 -22.33 4.23
CA ASP A 82 7.74 -22.92 5.35
C ASP A 82 6.39 -23.48 4.92
N THR A 83 6.36 -24.78 4.66
CA THR A 83 5.10 -25.51 4.41
C THR A 83 4.46 -26.01 5.69
N GLY A 84 5.11 -25.84 6.85
CA GLY A 84 4.69 -26.31 8.15
C GLY A 84 4.05 -25.25 9.05
N ILE A 85 3.62 -24.10 8.49
CA ILE A 85 2.81 -23.14 9.25
C ILE A 85 1.50 -23.82 9.63
N GLU A 86 1.24 -23.93 10.91
CA GLU A 86 0.10 -24.67 11.47
C GLU A 86 -1.02 -23.74 11.93
N GLY A 87 -2.17 -24.36 12.28
CA GLY A 87 -3.30 -23.65 12.84
C GLY A 87 -3.98 -22.67 11.88
N ASN A 88 -4.45 -21.56 12.43
CA ASN A 88 -5.19 -20.54 11.69
C ASN A 88 -4.35 -19.85 10.60
N HIS A 89 -3.03 -19.84 10.76
CA HIS A 89 -2.14 -19.14 9.83
C HIS A 89 -1.77 -19.96 8.59
N ALA A 90 -1.97 -21.30 8.62
CA ALA A 90 -1.78 -22.15 7.45
C ALA A 90 -2.65 -21.73 6.25
N ASP A 91 -3.92 -21.41 6.54
CA ASP A 91 -4.86 -20.96 5.52
C ASP A 91 -4.50 -19.58 4.97
N LEU A 92 -4.01 -18.68 5.83
CA LEU A 92 -3.52 -17.36 5.41
C LEU A 92 -2.29 -17.50 4.53
N ALA A 93 -1.30 -18.27 4.96
CA ALA A 93 -0.08 -18.50 4.19
C ALA A 93 -0.37 -19.12 2.82
N LYS A 94 -1.27 -20.11 2.78
CA LYS A 94 -1.75 -20.72 1.53
C LYS A 94 -2.50 -19.74 0.66
N LEU A 95 -3.37 -18.89 1.22
CA LEU A 95 -4.10 -17.87 0.48
C LEU A 95 -3.13 -16.91 -0.21
N LEU A 96 -2.16 -16.35 0.51
CA LEU A 96 -1.17 -15.43 -0.03
C LEU A 96 -0.29 -16.09 -1.10
N TRP A 97 0.08 -17.36 -0.91
CA TRP A 97 0.81 -18.12 -1.93
C TRP A 97 -0.02 -18.30 -3.20
N MET A 98 -1.25 -18.78 -3.08
CA MET A 98 -2.10 -19.10 -4.23
C MET A 98 -2.59 -17.86 -5.01
N THR A 99 -2.79 -16.73 -4.33
CA THR A 99 -3.31 -15.51 -4.94
C THR A 99 -2.21 -14.53 -5.38
N GLY A 100 -1.12 -14.45 -4.61
CA GLY A 100 -0.02 -13.48 -4.82
C GLY A 100 1.30 -14.12 -5.25
N GLN A 101 1.39 -15.46 -5.29
CA GLN A 101 2.67 -16.16 -5.43
C GLN A 101 3.70 -15.69 -4.39
N SER A 102 3.23 -15.38 -3.18
CA SER A 102 4.05 -14.94 -2.05
C SER A 102 4.42 -16.17 -1.23
N PHE A 103 5.71 -16.49 -1.15
CA PHE A 103 6.20 -17.68 -0.45
C PHE A 103 6.43 -17.37 1.04
N PRO A 104 6.00 -18.25 1.98
CA PRO A 104 6.36 -18.12 3.37
C PRO A 104 7.83 -18.54 3.57
N LEU A 105 8.71 -17.58 3.77
CA LEU A 105 10.15 -17.78 3.82
C LEU A 105 10.68 -17.67 5.24
N LYS A 106 11.37 -18.71 5.73
CA LYS A 106 12.07 -18.76 7.00
C LYS A 106 13.45 -18.08 6.92
N GLY A 107 14.06 -17.86 8.07
CA GLY A 107 15.46 -17.46 8.16
C GLY A 107 15.68 -15.99 7.86
N ASN A 108 14.73 -15.11 8.25
CA ASN A 108 14.90 -13.68 8.10
C ASN A 108 15.27 -13.02 9.43
N SER A 109 16.24 -12.10 9.38
CA SER A 109 16.50 -11.14 10.45
C SER A 109 15.72 -9.86 10.18
N LEU A 110 14.85 -9.48 11.11
CA LEU A 110 13.93 -8.37 10.95
C LEU A 110 14.11 -7.33 12.05
N LYS A 111 14.22 -6.07 11.67
CA LYS A 111 14.16 -4.92 12.58
C LYS A 111 13.00 -4.02 12.20
N VAL A 112 12.11 -3.75 13.15
CA VAL A 112 11.00 -2.80 12.98
C VAL A 112 11.41 -1.45 13.56
N TYR A 113 11.11 -0.38 12.80
CA TYR A 113 11.30 1.00 13.19
C TYR A 113 9.94 1.66 13.39
N THR A 114 9.76 2.27 14.54
CA THR A 114 8.62 3.13 14.87
C THR A 114 9.02 4.59 14.98
N ASP A 115 10.33 4.84 15.09
CA ASP A 115 10.94 6.17 15.00
C ASP A 115 11.49 6.41 13.59
N CYS A 116 11.02 7.48 12.94
CA CYS A 116 11.39 7.76 11.57
C CYS A 116 12.86 8.21 11.43
N GLN A 117 13.41 8.92 12.42
CA GLN A 117 14.81 9.35 12.38
C GLN A 117 15.74 8.14 12.47
N GLU A 118 15.46 7.21 13.40
CA GLU A 118 16.23 5.96 13.51
C GLU A 118 16.21 5.15 12.21
N MET A 119 15.04 5.08 11.55
CA MET A 119 14.90 4.41 10.26
C MET A 119 15.77 5.07 9.19
N PHE A 120 15.73 6.40 9.06
CA PHE A 120 16.55 7.11 8.07
C PHE A 120 18.04 6.97 8.33
N ASP A 121 18.47 7.02 9.60
CA ASP A 121 19.87 6.81 9.96
C ASP A 121 20.33 5.37 9.62
N GLY A 122 19.46 4.37 9.81
CA GLY A 122 19.69 3.00 9.39
C GLY A 122 19.79 2.87 7.87
N LEU A 123 18.81 3.43 7.15
CA LEU A 123 18.78 3.42 5.69
C LEU A 123 20.02 4.08 5.07
N ILE A 124 20.42 5.24 5.58
CA ILE A 124 21.60 5.96 5.11
C ILE A 124 22.86 5.12 5.26
N ARG A 125 23.07 4.51 6.44
CA ARG A 125 24.23 3.62 6.65
C ARG A 125 24.25 2.45 5.67
N ASP A 126 23.10 1.82 5.43
CA ASP A 126 23.03 0.68 4.52
C ASP A 126 23.20 1.13 3.05
N LEU A 127 22.69 2.29 2.64
CA LEU A 127 22.93 2.87 1.31
C LEU A 127 24.42 3.19 1.09
N GLU A 128 25.11 3.73 2.10
CA GLU A 128 26.57 3.99 2.07
C GLU A 128 27.38 2.70 1.98
N SER A 129 26.86 1.56 2.43
CA SER A 129 27.53 0.26 2.37
C SER A 129 27.35 -0.49 1.05
N ALA A 130 26.45 -0.05 0.16
CA ALA A 130 26.14 -0.72 -1.09
C ALA A 130 27.38 -0.91 -1.99
N GLU A 131 27.55 -2.11 -2.58
CA GLU A 131 28.69 -2.47 -3.42
C GLU A 131 28.31 -2.83 -4.86
N ASP A 132 27.12 -3.40 -5.10
CA ASP A 132 26.67 -3.87 -6.41
C ASP A 132 25.53 -3.02 -6.97
N HIS A 133 24.39 -2.99 -6.29
CA HIS A 133 23.22 -2.25 -6.76
C HIS A 133 22.33 -1.72 -5.65
N ILE A 134 21.60 -0.62 -5.97
CA ILE A 134 20.55 -0.03 -5.14
C ILE A 134 19.29 0.10 -6.00
N HIS A 135 18.23 -0.59 -5.59
CA HIS A 135 16.89 -0.45 -6.13
C HIS A 135 16.02 0.31 -5.12
N PHE A 136 15.54 1.49 -5.53
CA PHE A 136 14.95 2.47 -4.63
C PHE A 136 13.59 2.95 -5.17
N GLU A 137 12.50 2.65 -4.49
CA GLU A 137 11.15 2.98 -4.91
C GLU A 137 10.36 3.64 -3.80
N PHE A 138 9.79 4.83 -4.08
CA PHE A 138 8.97 5.55 -3.11
C PHE A 138 7.80 6.26 -3.77
N PHE A 139 6.65 6.25 -3.09
CA PHE A 139 5.49 7.07 -3.47
C PHE A 139 5.83 8.56 -3.46
N LYS A 140 6.45 9.05 -2.37
CA LYS A 140 6.96 10.42 -2.27
C LYS A 140 8.43 10.42 -1.95
N PHE A 141 9.18 11.15 -2.75
CA PHE A 141 10.58 11.49 -2.52
C PHE A 141 10.70 13.00 -2.69
N GLU A 142 10.72 13.74 -1.57
CA GLU A 142 10.63 15.19 -1.58
C GLU A 142 12.00 15.86 -1.78
N ASP A 143 11.98 17.00 -2.47
CA ASP A 143 13.14 17.88 -2.62
C ASP A 143 13.25 18.77 -1.36
N ASP A 144 13.72 18.18 -0.27
CA ASP A 144 13.94 18.80 1.03
C ASP A 144 15.30 18.34 1.60
N PRO A 145 15.75 18.85 2.78
CA PRO A 145 17.07 18.51 3.29
C PRO A 145 17.34 17.02 3.42
N LEU A 146 16.37 16.23 3.89
CA LEU A 146 16.51 14.77 3.99
C LEU A 146 16.55 14.12 2.59
N GLY A 147 15.64 14.51 1.71
CA GLY A 147 15.59 13.99 0.36
C GLY A 147 16.85 14.29 -0.43
N ARG A 148 17.40 15.50 -0.30
CA ARG A 148 18.69 15.86 -0.94
C ARG A 148 19.86 15.06 -0.38
N ARG A 149 19.94 14.87 0.95
CA ARG A 149 20.98 14.05 1.58
C ARG A 149 20.97 12.63 1.00
N ILE A 150 19.78 12.01 0.86
CA ILE A 150 19.65 10.67 0.29
C ILE A 150 20.01 10.69 -1.21
N ALA A 151 19.55 11.68 -1.97
CA ALA A 151 19.87 11.82 -3.39
C ALA A 151 21.39 11.95 -3.62
N ASP A 152 22.09 12.71 -2.78
CA ASP A 152 23.54 12.89 -2.86
C ASP A 152 24.29 11.57 -2.61
N ILE A 153 23.81 10.73 -1.68
CA ILE A 153 24.36 9.40 -1.43
C ILE A 153 24.14 8.50 -2.67
N LEU A 154 22.93 8.49 -3.23
CA LEU A 154 22.61 7.71 -4.43
C LEU A 154 23.49 8.12 -5.61
N ILE A 155 23.71 9.43 -5.80
CA ILE A 155 24.61 9.97 -6.83
C ILE A 155 26.06 9.55 -6.56
N ALA A 156 26.54 9.64 -5.31
CA ALA A 156 27.90 9.24 -4.94
C ALA A 156 28.12 7.75 -5.23
N LYS A 157 27.15 6.88 -4.91
CA LYS A 157 27.20 5.46 -5.21
C LYS A 157 27.20 5.18 -6.72
N ALA A 158 26.36 5.85 -7.48
CA ALA A 158 26.33 5.73 -8.94
C ALA A 158 27.70 6.11 -9.55
N LYS A 159 28.30 7.21 -9.09
CA LYS A 159 29.65 7.63 -9.51
C LYS A 159 30.75 6.67 -9.11
N ALA A 160 30.56 5.93 -8.01
CA ALA A 160 31.49 4.89 -7.54
C ALA A 160 31.32 3.56 -8.30
N GLY A 161 30.38 3.47 -9.26
CA GLY A 161 30.17 2.25 -10.07
C GLY A 161 29.06 1.34 -9.57
N VAL A 162 28.38 1.67 -8.48
CA VAL A 162 27.17 0.96 -8.02
C VAL A 162 26.02 1.25 -8.96
N GLU A 163 25.28 0.23 -9.36
CA GLU A 163 24.10 0.41 -10.20
C GLU A 163 22.92 0.94 -9.39
N VAL A 164 22.52 2.19 -9.61
CA VAL A 164 21.44 2.84 -8.84
C VAL A 164 20.21 3.08 -9.71
N ARG A 165 19.08 2.46 -9.35
CA ARG A 165 17.76 2.65 -9.96
C ARG A 165 16.78 3.26 -8.96
N VAL A 166 16.19 4.39 -9.35
CA VAL A 166 15.17 5.09 -8.56
C VAL A 166 13.87 5.09 -9.32
N GLN A 167 12.79 4.61 -8.70
CA GLN A 167 11.44 4.69 -9.20
C GLN A 167 10.56 5.50 -8.26
N TYR A 168 9.67 6.32 -8.82
CA TYR A 168 8.78 7.17 -8.04
C TYR A 168 7.40 7.30 -8.68
N ASP A 169 6.35 7.48 -7.87
CA ASP A 169 5.03 7.80 -8.41
C ASP A 169 5.02 9.18 -9.06
N HIS A 170 4.68 9.23 -10.35
CA HIS A 170 4.74 10.47 -11.12
C HIS A 170 3.77 11.54 -10.60
N ALA A 171 2.54 11.16 -10.25
CA ALA A 171 1.53 12.11 -9.81
C ALA A 171 1.86 12.74 -8.45
N ALA A 172 2.32 11.92 -7.50
CA ALA A 172 2.71 12.39 -6.17
C ALA A 172 3.92 13.34 -6.20
N ASN A 173 4.70 13.31 -7.29
CA ASN A 173 5.94 14.07 -7.47
C ASN A 173 5.95 14.96 -8.71
N PHE A 174 4.78 15.29 -9.25
CA PHE A 174 4.62 15.97 -10.56
C PHE A 174 5.44 17.26 -10.71
N PHE A 175 5.56 18.05 -9.66
CA PHE A 175 6.30 19.32 -9.68
C PHE A 175 7.79 19.19 -9.34
N ARG A 176 8.34 17.97 -9.20
CA ARG A 176 9.74 17.74 -8.76
C ARG A 176 10.69 17.33 -9.89
N GLY A 177 10.35 17.63 -11.13
CA GLY A 177 11.17 17.24 -12.31
C GLY A 177 12.64 17.66 -12.20
N LYS A 178 12.95 18.84 -11.66
CA LYS A 178 14.33 19.33 -11.48
C LYS A 178 15.12 18.47 -10.50
N PHE A 179 14.50 18.02 -9.41
CA PHE A 179 15.11 17.13 -8.41
C PHE A 179 15.47 15.76 -9.01
N TYR A 180 14.58 15.19 -9.79
CA TYR A 180 14.85 13.93 -10.47
C TYR A 180 15.89 14.06 -11.59
N ASN A 181 15.90 15.19 -12.30
CA ASN A 181 16.95 15.48 -13.29
C ASN A 181 18.33 15.62 -12.64
N TYR A 182 18.42 16.25 -11.47
CA TYR A 182 19.66 16.31 -10.69
C TYR A 182 20.24 14.92 -10.41
N MET A 183 19.41 13.95 -10.00
CA MET A 183 19.86 12.56 -9.81
C MET A 183 20.28 11.91 -11.14
N LYS A 184 19.54 12.12 -12.23
CA LYS A 184 19.90 11.60 -13.57
C LYS A 184 21.24 12.14 -14.06
N GLU A 185 21.47 13.43 -13.92
CA GLU A 185 22.75 14.07 -14.25
C GLU A 185 23.91 13.53 -13.39
N GLY A 186 23.60 13.09 -12.18
CA GLY A 186 24.53 12.41 -11.27
C GLY A 186 24.82 10.94 -11.60
N GLY A 187 24.19 10.37 -12.64
CA GLY A 187 24.40 8.99 -13.09
C GLY A 187 23.39 7.98 -12.55
N VAL A 188 22.37 8.41 -11.80
CA VAL A 188 21.30 7.56 -11.30
C VAL A 188 20.27 7.29 -12.39
N GLN A 189 19.87 6.03 -12.57
CA GLN A 189 18.75 5.66 -13.45
C GLN A 189 17.43 5.98 -12.74
N VAL A 190 16.70 6.99 -13.24
CA VAL A 190 15.47 7.46 -12.58
C VAL A 190 14.28 7.33 -13.53
N GLU A 191 13.23 6.66 -13.09
CA GLU A 191 12.04 6.41 -13.90
C GLU A 191 10.74 6.71 -13.14
N PRO A 192 9.80 7.49 -13.72
CA PRO A 192 8.49 7.67 -13.14
C PRO A 192 7.60 6.46 -13.38
N PHE A 193 6.93 5.98 -12.33
CA PHE A 193 5.86 5.00 -12.47
C PHE A 193 4.57 5.70 -12.91
N LEU A 194 3.84 5.11 -13.86
CA LEU A 194 2.60 5.64 -14.44
C LEU A 194 2.72 7.11 -14.84
N LYS A 195 3.65 7.40 -15.77
CA LYS A 195 3.87 8.76 -16.26
C LYS A 195 2.60 9.37 -16.85
N ILE A 196 2.08 10.40 -16.21
CA ILE A 196 0.93 11.16 -16.70
C ILE A 196 1.37 11.97 -17.91
N ARG A 197 0.87 11.62 -19.10
CA ARG A 197 1.15 12.34 -20.35
C ARG A 197 0.05 13.36 -20.69
N LEU A 198 -1.20 12.96 -20.46
CA LEU A 198 -2.41 13.77 -20.66
C LEU A 198 -3.39 13.43 -19.52
N PRO A 199 -3.47 14.27 -18.46
CA PRO A 199 -4.19 13.91 -17.22
C PRO A 199 -5.69 13.64 -17.42
N PHE A 200 -6.27 14.05 -18.55
CA PHE A 200 -7.70 13.91 -18.81
C PHE A 200 -8.08 12.79 -19.80
N LEU A 201 -7.13 12.00 -20.30
CA LEU A 201 -7.39 11.00 -21.36
C LEU A 201 -6.94 9.58 -21.02
N SER A 202 -6.51 9.30 -19.79
CA SER A 202 -6.08 7.96 -19.39
C SER A 202 -6.81 7.50 -18.13
N SER A 203 -7.44 6.32 -18.21
CA SER A 203 -8.04 5.64 -17.05
C SER A 203 -7.02 5.31 -15.94
N ASP A 204 -5.74 5.22 -16.30
CA ASP A 204 -4.64 4.91 -15.37
C ASP A 204 -4.24 6.13 -14.52
N THR A 205 -4.81 7.32 -14.82
CA THR A 205 -4.49 8.57 -14.11
C THR A 205 -4.84 8.49 -12.61
N ASN A 206 -5.76 7.61 -12.23
CA ASN A 206 -6.17 7.45 -10.84
C ASN A 206 -5.31 6.44 -10.06
N TYR A 207 -4.60 5.54 -10.73
CA TYR A 207 -3.74 4.55 -10.07
C TYR A 207 -2.45 5.20 -9.57
N ARG A 208 -1.96 4.73 -8.42
CA ARG A 208 -0.71 5.23 -7.80
C ARG A 208 0.18 4.08 -7.38
N ASN A 209 1.47 4.27 -7.50
CA ASN A 209 2.42 3.38 -6.85
C ASN A 209 2.67 3.89 -5.42
N HIS A 210 2.00 3.24 -4.46
CA HIS A 210 2.08 3.61 -3.05
C HIS A 210 3.12 2.77 -2.28
N ARG A 211 3.86 1.89 -2.96
CA ARG A 211 4.95 1.10 -2.36
C ARG A 211 6.12 1.98 -1.92
N LYS A 212 6.85 1.51 -0.94
CA LYS A 212 8.12 2.06 -0.46
C LYS A 212 9.04 0.87 -0.28
N ILE A 213 9.97 0.70 -1.22
CA ILE A 213 10.86 -0.45 -1.29
C ILE A 213 12.28 0.03 -1.51
N VAL A 214 13.21 -0.42 -0.69
CA VAL A 214 14.63 -0.34 -1.00
C VAL A 214 15.21 -1.73 -0.95
N VAL A 215 15.96 -2.10 -1.97
CA VAL A 215 16.79 -3.31 -1.98
C VAL A 215 18.23 -2.91 -2.25
N ILE A 216 19.13 -3.35 -1.39
CA ILE A 216 20.55 -3.06 -1.47
C ILE A 216 21.27 -4.39 -1.67
N ASP A 217 21.99 -4.50 -2.79
CA ASP A 217 22.80 -5.67 -3.17
C ASP A 217 22.03 -7.01 -3.15
N GLY A 218 20.70 -6.97 -3.27
CA GLY A 218 19.82 -8.15 -3.12
C GLY A 218 19.88 -8.78 -1.72
N ARG A 219 20.47 -8.12 -0.73
CA ARG A 219 20.74 -8.64 0.61
C ARG A 219 19.97 -7.97 1.72
N ILE A 220 19.76 -6.66 1.62
CA ILE A 220 19.07 -5.84 2.60
C ILE A 220 17.82 -5.26 1.96
N GLY A 221 16.68 -5.40 2.63
CA GLY A 221 15.41 -4.82 2.20
C GLY A 221 14.86 -3.84 3.24
N TYR A 222 14.25 -2.75 2.76
CA TYR A 222 13.46 -1.81 3.57
C TYR A 222 12.09 -1.68 2.96
N ALA A 223 11.03 -1.73 3.79
CA ALA A 223 9.67 -1.42 3.40
C ALA A 223 8.78 -1.01 4.57
N GLY A 224 7.62 -0.40 4.26
CA GLY A 224 6.66 0.05 5.28
C GLY A 224 5.88 1.29 4.86
N GLY A 225 5.47 2.11 5.83
CA GLY A 225 4.63 3.30 5.60
C GLY A 225 5.40 4.58 5.31
N MET A 226 6.66 4.70 5.74
CA MET A 226 7.43 5.94 5.70
C MET A 226 7.81 6.35 4.28
N ASN A 227 7.61 7.63 3.93
CA ASN A 227 8.11 8.23 2.68
C ASN A 227 9.37 9.05 2.95
N ILE A 228 10.10 9.43 1.89
CA ILE A 228 11.28 10.29 2.01
C ILE A 228 10.84 11.74 2.02
N ALA A 229 10.72 12.31 3.21
CA ALA A 229 10.46 13.71 3.43
C ALA A 229 10.87 14.14 4.85
N GLN A 230 11.43 15.34 4.98
CA GLN A 230 11.94 15.87 6.25
C GLN A 230 10.92 15.83 7.39
N ARG A 231 9.63 16.05 7.10
CA ARG A 231 8.56 16.02 8.11
C ARG A 231 8.39 14.65 8.79
N TYR A 232 8.82 13.55 8.16
CA TYR A 232 8.81 12.24 8.82
C TYR A 232 9.84 12.20 9.96
N ALA A 233 11.03 12.76 9.75
CA ALA A 233 12.09 12.80 10.75
C ALA A 233 11.85 13.87 11.84
N THR A 234 11.33 15.05 11.45
CA THR A 234 11.22 16.20 12.39
C THR A 234 9.81 16.43 12.92
N GLY A 235 8.82 15.66 12.45
CA GLY A 235 7.42 15.87 12.80
C GLY A 235 6.78 17.04 12.04
N ILE A 236 5.61 17.43 12.51
CA ILE A 236 4.79 18.54 12.01
C ILE A 236 4.46 19.50 13.17
N LYS A 237 3.88 20.66 12.88
CA LYS A 237 3.49 21.66 13.92
C LYS A 237 2.60 21.09 15.04
N ARG A 238 1.92 19.97 14.81
CA ARG A 238 0.98 19.32 15.73
C ARG A 238 1.56 18.12 16.48
N GLY A 239 2.85 17.83 16.35
CA GLY A 239 3.52 16.71 17.00
C GLY A 239 4.32 15.84 16.03
N ASN A 240 4.63 14.64 16.46
CA ASN A 240 5.44 13.71 15.70
C ASN A 240 4.70 13.14 14.50
N TRP A 241 5.45 12.69 13.50
CA TRP A 241 4.93 11.85 12.44
C TRP A 241 5.16 10.38 12.84
N ARG A 242 4.10 9.71 13.30
CA ARG A 242 4.16 8.32 13.75
C ARG A 242 3.89 7.39 12.59
N ASP A 243 4.90 6.62 12.21
CA ASP A 243 4.80 5.64 11.12
C ASP A 243 5.63 4.39 11.44
N THR A 244 5.43 3.29 10.72
CA THR A 244 6.15 2.04 10.92
C THR A 244 6.83 1.61 9.62
N HIS A 245 8.09 1.19 9.74
CA HIS A 245 8.91 0.68 8.65
C HIS A 245 9.72 -0.51 9.14
N PHE A 246 10.18 -1.38 8.25
CA PHE A 246 11.05 -2.47 8.62
C PHE A 246 12.28 -2.57 7.73
N ARG A 247 13.35 -3.11 8.29
CA ARG A 247 14.56 -3.57 7.62
C ARG A 247 14.61 -5.09 7.74
N VAL A 248 14.89 -5.76 6.64
CA VAL A 248 15.02 -7.22 6.61
C VAL A 248 16.32 -7.63 5.92
N VAL A 249 16.94 -8.69 6.44
CA VAL A 249 18.07 -9.42 5.83
C VAL A 249 17.64 -10.88 5.76
N GLY A 250 17.73 -11.49 4.59
CA GLY A 250 17.36 -12.89 4.41
C GLY A 250 16.54 -13.16 3.15
N PRO A 251 15.95 -14.35 3.05
CA PRO A 251 15.23 -14.81 1.85
C PRO A 251 14.10 -13.89 1.37
N ALA A 252 13.40 -13.22 2.29
CA ALA A 252 12.28 -12.32 1.96
C ALA A 252 12.70 -11.12 1.10
N VAL A 253 13.99 -10.73 1.11
CA VAL A 253 14.51 -9.66 0.24
C VAL A 253 14.31 -10.01 -1.24
N THR A 254 14.39 -11.29 -1.60
CA THR A 254 14.17 -11.74 -2.99
C THR A 254 12.75 -11.41 -3.47
N GLU A 255 11.75 -11.55 -2.63
CA GLU A 255 10.36 -11.18 -2.96
C GLU A 255 10.19 -9.66 -3.14
N MET A 256 10.88 -8.86 -2.31
CA MET A 256 10.92 -7.41 -2.45
C MET A 256 11.62 -7.00 -3.75
N GLN A 257 12.73 -7.66 -4.08
CA GLN A 257 13.47 -7.48 -5.33
C GLN A 257 12.59 -7.77 -6.55
N ILE A 258 11.85 -8.88 -6.55
CA ILE A 258 10.92 -9.25 -7.63
C ILE A 258 9.83 -8.19 -7.78
N THR A 259 9.31 -7.65 -6.68
CA THR A 259 8.29 -6.60 -6.71
C THR A 259 8.84 -5.34 -7.39
N PHE A 260 10.01 -4.85 -6.98
CA PHE A 260 10.67 -3.72 -7.62
C PHE A 260 10.94 -3.95 -9.11
N LEU A 261 11.50 -5.12 -9.48
CA LEU A 261 11.82 -5.43 -10.88
C LEU A 261 10.56 -5.54 -11.76
N THR A 262 9.45 -5.99 -11.19
CA THR A 262 8.15 -6.01 -11.88
C THR A 262 7.68 -4.59 -12.18
N ASP A 263 7.79 -3.68 -11.22
CA ASP A 263 7.40 -2.28 -11.38
C ASP A 263 8.36 -1.53 -12.33
N TRP A 264 9.65 -1.83 -12.27
CA TRP A 264 10.65 -1.31 -13.23
C TRP A 264 10.34 -1.78 -14.65
N TYR A 265 10.07 -3.09 -14.85
CA TYR A 265 9.68 -3.63 -16.15
C TYR A 265 8.40 -2.95 -16.68
N PHE A 266 7.42 -2.71 -15.83
CA PHE A 266 6.20 -2.01 -16.25
C PHE A 266 6.50 -0.64 -16.85
N SER A 267 7.41 0.11 -16.24
CA SER A 267 7.76 1.49 -16.64
C SER A 267 8.70 1.54 -17.85
N ARG A 268 9.69 0.64 -17.94
CA ARG A 268 10.76 0.66 -18.94
C ARG A 268 10.64 -0.40 -20.02
N LYS A 269 9.89 -1.48 -19.77
CA LYS A 269 9.86 -2.69 -20.59
C LYS A 269 11.23 -3.37 -20.71
N GLU A 270 12.08 -3.17 -19.71
CA GLU A 270 13.40 -3.75 -19.55
C GLU A 270 13.33 -4.87 -18.53
N LEU A 271 13.59 -6.12 -18.98
CA LEU A 271 13.64 -7.27 -18.07
C LEU A 271 15.02 -7.33 -17.43
N LEU A 272 15.03 -7.25 -16.12
CA LEU A 272 16.21 -7.36 -15.28
C LEU A 272 16.18 -8.71 -14.56
N ASP A 273 16.83 -9.71 -15.10
CA ASP A 273 16.84 -11.10 -14.59
C ASP A 273 18.23 -11.64 -14.23
N ASP A 274 19.23 -10.75 -14.19
CA ASP A 274 20.59 -11.12 -13.82
C ASP A 274 20.64 -11.77 -12.43
N ALA A 275 21.41 -12.86 -12.32
CA ALA A 275 21.57 -13.61 -11.07
C ALA A 275 22.15 -12.78 -9.93
N ARG A 276 22.94 -11.73 -10.22
CA ARG A 276 23.51 -10.82 -9.20
C ARG A 276 22.47 -10.09 -8.36
N TYR A 277 21.26 -9.88 -8.91
CA TYR A 277 20.13 -9.29 -8.16
C TYR A 277 19.52 -10.24 -7.14
N PHE A 278 19.88 -11.53 -7.20
CA PHE A 278 19.31 -12.61 -6.40
C PHE A 278 20.39 -13.44 -5.71
N PRO A 279 21.31 -12.83 -4.95
CA PRO A 279 22.29 -13.60 -4.21
C PRO A 279 21.59 -14.49 -3.18
N LYS A 280 22.10 -15.69 -2.92
CA LYS A 280 21.65 -16.50 -1.79
C LYS A 280 22.12 -15.85 -0.50
N VAL A 281 21.20 -15.34 0.30
CA VAL A 281 21.46 -14.66 1.58
C VAL A 281 20.94 -15.52 2.70
N LEU A 282 21.82 -15.90 3.61
CA LEU A 282 21.46 -16.51 4.89
C LEU A 282 21.63 -15.45 5.97
N SER A 283 20.73 -15.41 6.92
CA SER A 283 20.83 -14.54 8.10
C SER A 283 20.77 -15.40 9.37
N ASP A 284 21.20 -14.83 10.48
CA ASP A 284 21.09 -15.45 11.80
C ASP A 284 19.66 -15.35 12.39
N GLY A 285 18.73 -14.82 11.61
CA GLY A 285 17.33 -14.66 12.01
C GLY A 285 16.53 -15.94 11.82
N ASP A 286 15.44 -16.03 12.55
CA ASP A 286 14.50 -17.16 12.54
C ASP A 286 13.08 -16.76 12.13
N VAL A 287 12.87 -15.50 11.75
CA VAL A 287 11.54 -14.98 11.39
C VAL A 287 11.03 -15.61 10.10
N THR A 288 9.80 -16.15 10.15
CA THR A 288 9.05 -16.57 8.96
C THR A 288 8.16 -15.42 8.49
N MET A 289 8.24 -15.07 7.20
CA MET A 289 7.42 -14.00 6.63
C MET A 289 7.11 -14.20 5.15
N GLN A 290 6.04 -13.56 4.70
CA GLN A 290 5.64 -13.46 3.30
C GLN A 290 5.59 -11.99 2.89
N ILE A 291 6.12 -11.69 1.71
CA ILE A 291 5.98 -10.38 1.08
C ILE A 291 4.86 -10.47 0.05
N ALA A 292 3.72 -9.84 0.34
CA ALA A 292 2.57 -9.81 -0.55
C ALA A 292 2.42 -8.44 -1.20
N SER A 293 2.37 -8.43 -2.52
CA SER A 293 2.09 -7.22 -3.30
C SER A 293 0.72 -7.32 -3.97
N SER A 294 0.06 -6.19 -4.11
CA SER A 294 -1.20 -6.08 -4.87
C SER A 294 -1.28 -4.76 -5.62
N GLY A 295 -2.14 -4.72 -6.63
CA GLY A 295 -2.39 -3.52 -7.42
C GLY A 295 -3.68 -3.63 -8.22
N PRO A 296 -4.13 -2.52 -8.84
CA PRO A 296 -5.41 -2.46 -9.57
C PRO A 296 -5.45 -3.33 -10.82
N MET A 297 -4.29 -3.81 -11.28
CA MET A 297 -4.17 -4.69 -12.45
C MET A 297 -4.10 -6.17 -12.08
N ASP A 298 -4.02 -6.49 -10.80
CA ASP A 298 -3.99 -7.86 -10.33
C ASP A 298 -5.40 -8.48 -10.32
N ARG A 299 -5.45 -9.79 -10.50
CA ARG A 299 -6.72 -10.53 -10.45
C ARG A 299 -7.32 -10.51 -9.05
N TRP A 300 -6.47 -10.53 -8.02
CA TRP A 300 -6.83 -10.65 -6.61
C TRP A 300 -6.25 -9.47 -5.81
N ASN A 301 -7.02 -8.93 -4.90
CA ASN A 301 -6.55 -7.90 -3.98
C ASN A 301 -5.84 -8.57 -2.79
N VAL A 302 -4.61 -9.02 -3.02
CA VAL A 302 -3.87 -9.94 -2.13
C VAL A 302 -3.69 -9.35 -0.73
N THR A 303 -3.29 -8.07 -0.62
CA THR A 303 -3.10 -7.40 0.68
C THR A 303 -4.42 -7.28 1.45
N MET A 304 -5.51 -6.89 0.77
CA MET A 304 -6.84 -6.83 1.37
C MET A 304 -7.31 -8.21 1.87
N GLN A 305 -7.13 -9.25 1.04
CA GLN A 305 -7.52 -10.63 1.41
C GLN A 305 -6.72 -11.11 2.61
N GLY A 306 -5.42 -10.83 2.67
CA GLY A 306 -4.56 -11.16 3.81
C GLY A 306 -5.00 -10.45 5.08
N MET A 307 -5.24 -9.14 5.03
CA MET A 307 -5.73 -8.36 6.17
C MET A 307 -7.11 -8.83 6.64
N MET A 308 -8.04 -9.05 5.71
CA MET A 308 -9.36 -9.60 6.02
C MET A 308 -9.25 -10.96 6.72
N ARG A 309 -8.31 -11.81 6.27
CA ARG A 309 -8.09 -13.12 6.86
C ARG A 309 -7.58 -13.03 8.30
N ILE A 310 -6.65 -12.12 8.58
CA ILE A 310 -6.20 -11.87 9.97
C ILE A 310 -7.39 -11.45 10.84
N ILE A 311 -8.21 -10.49 10.38
CA ILE A 311 -9.36 -9.99 11.14
C ILE A 311 -10.35 -11.12 11.44
N THR A 312 -10.73 -11.92 10.43
CA THR A 312 -11.75 -12.96 10.57
C THR A 312 -11.28 -14.21 11.31
N GLN A 313 -9.96 -14.45 11.40
CA GLN A 313 -9.39 -15.59 12.12
C GLN A 313 -8.98 -15.26 13.56
N ALA A 314 -8.90 -13.98 13.92
CA ALA A 314 -8.59 -13.56 15.27
C ALA A 314 -9.59 -14.12 16.28
N LYS A 315 -9.08 -14.59 17.43
CA LYS A 315 -9.87 -15.22 18.50
C LYS A 315 -9.86 -14.43 19.79
N LYS A 316 -8.77 -13.71 20.05
CA LYS A 316 -8.60 -12.93 21.29
C LYS A 316 -8.69 -11.43 20.97
N TYR A 317 -7.86 -10.98 20.05
CA TYR A 317 -7.79 -9.57 19.69
C TYR A 317 -7.25 -9.35 18.28
N VAL A 318 -7.60 -8.22 17.69
CA VAL A 318 -6.93 -7.62 16.54
C VAL A 318 -6.78 -6.11 16.75
N TYR A 319 -5.54 -5.61 16.71
CA TYR A 319 -5.21 -4.21 16.89
C TYR A 319 -4.64 -3.63 15.60
N ILE A 320 -5.18 -2.51 15.16
CA ILE A 320 -4.92 -1.93 13.85
C ILE A 320 -4.53 -0.46 14.00
N GLU A 321 -3.46 -0.06 13.34
CA GLU A 321 -3.10 1.35 13.12
C GLU A 321 -3.26 1.68 11.63
N SER A 322 -3.96 2.78 11.33
CA SER A 322 -4.13 3.24 9.96
C SER A 322 -4.36 4.75 9.93
N PRO A 323 -3.86 5.47 8.90
CA PRO A 323 -4.16 6.90 8.75
C PRO A 323 -5.61 7.17 8.36
N TYR A 324 -6.33 6.16 7.90
CA TYR A 324 -7.72 6.27 7.46
C TYR A 324 -8.56 5.08 7.93
N LEU A 325 -9.84 5.33 8.13
CA LEU A 325 -10.89 4.32 8.26
C LEU A 325 -11.94 4.63 7.17
N ILE A 326 -11.65 4.17 5.96
CA ILE A 326 -12.53 4.30 4.78
C ILE A 326 -12.62 2.91 4.11
N PRO A 327 -13.02 1.88 4.85
CA PRO A 327 -12.86 0.50 4.43
C PRO A 327 -13.77 0.14 3.26
N THR A 328 -13.36 -0.88 2.50
CA THR A 328 -14.29 -1.59 1.62
C THR A 328 -15.32 -2.35 2.44
N GLU A 329 -16.48 -2.67 1.85
CA GLU A 329 -17.53 -3.41 2.55
C GLU A 329 -17.06 -4.75 3.15
N PRO A 330 -16.24 -5.59 2.47
CA PRO A 330 -15.72 -6.81 3.07
C PRO A 330 -14.88 -6.58 4.34
N ILE A 331 -14.04 -5.54 4.35
CA ILE A 331 -13.21 -5.21 5.52
C ILE A 331 -14.08 -4.66 6.66
N LEU A 332 -15.04 -3.79 6.36
CA LEU A 332 -15.95 -3.27 7.37
C LEU A 332 -16.77 -4.38 8.01
N SER A 333 -17.31 -5.29 7.20
CA SER A 333 -18.03 -6.48 7.69
C SER A 333 -17.14 -7.35 8.55
N ALA A 334 -15.90 -7.64 8.13
CA ALA A 334 -14.97 -8.45 8.90
C ALA A 334 -14.67 -7.84 10.28
N LEU A 335 -14.44 -6.52 10.35
CA LEU A 335 -14.22 -5.82 11.64
C LEU A 335 -15.43 -5.92 12.57
N ARG A 336 -16.62 -5.71 12.03
CA ARG A 336 -17.89 -5.77 12.77
C ARG A 336 -18.18 -7.18 13.27
N ASP A 337 -18.08 -8.18 12.38
CA ASP A 337 -18.36 -9.57 12.68
C ASP A 337 -17.41 -10.11 13.77
N SER A 338 -16.12 -9.78 13.69
CA SER A 338 -15.14 -10.17 14.71
C SER A 338 -15.44 -9.52 16.07
N ALA A 339 -15.77 -8.22 16.09
CA ALA A 339 -16.12 -7.53 17.34
C ALA A 339 -17.42 -8.08 17.95
N LEU A 340 -18.46 -8.32 17.14
CA LEU A 340 -19.73 -8.93 17.58
C LEU A 340 -19.55 -10.38 18.07
N ALA A 341 -18.55 -11.10 17.52
CA ALA A 341 -18.18 -12.44 18.00
C ALA A 341 -17.36 -12.43 19.30
N GLY A 342 -17.06 -11.23 19.86
CA GLY A 342 -16.37 -11.08 21.15
C GLY A 342 -14.85 -10.89 21.06
N VAL A 343 -14.29 -10.74 19.86
CA VAL A 343 -12.87 -10.39 19.66
C VAL A 343 -12.64 -8.93 20.07
N ASP A 344 -11.56 -8.65 20.80
CA ASP A 344 -11.17 -7.26 21.15
C ASP A 344 -10.57 -6.55 19.93
N VAL A 345 -11.44 -5.91 19.13
CA VAL A 345 -11.04 -5.17 17.94
C VAL A 345 -10.76 -3.72 18.31
N ARG A 346 -9.50 -3.28 18.13
CA ARG A 346 -9.10 -1.88 18.40
C ARG A 346 -8.48 -1.24 17.17
N LEU A 347 -8.80 0.04 16.96
CA LEU A 347 -8.33 0.82 15.84
C LEU A 347 -7.81 2.17 16.29
N ILE A 348 -6.54 2.49 16.00
CA ILE A 348 -5.97 3.82 16.17
C ILE A 348 -5.92 4.54 14.83
N ILE A 349 -6.54 5.71 14.76
CA ILE A 349 -6.54 6.61 13.60
C ILE A 349 -6.12 8.03 14.05
N PRO A 350 -5.63 8.90 13.14
CA PRO A 350 -5.20 10.23 13.53
C PRO A 350 -6.40 11.11 13.93
N TYR A 351 -6.23 11.89 14.97
CA TYR A 351 -7.21 12.93 15.35
C TYR A 351 -7.26 14.08 14.33
N TYR A 352 -6.09 14.47 13.81
CA TYR A 352 -5.93 15.53 12.82
C TYR A 352 -5.66 14.91 11.44
N GLY A 353 -6.27 15.46 10.39
CA GLY A 353 -5.92 15.08 9.01
C GLY A 353 -4.57 15.68 8.59
N ASP A 354 -3.86 14.99 7.67
CA ASP A 354 -2.62 15.51 7.06
C ASP A 354 -2.95 16.64 6.07
N ARG A 355 -3.80 16.36 5.10
CA ARG A 355 -4.19 17.32 4.04
C ARG A 355 -5.64 17.14 3.63
N GLY A 356 -6.26 18.26 3.26
CA GLY A 356 -7.63 18.27 2.76
C GLY A 356 -8.68 18.11 3.87
N ILE A 357 -9.93 18.27 3.46
CA ILE A 357 -11.09 18.25 4.36
C ILE A 357 -11.86 16.92 4.22
N ILE A 358 -11.86 16.35 3.00
CA ILE A 358 -12.71 15.19 2.68
C ILE A 358 -12.26 13.90 3.36
N PRO A 359 -10.97 13.45 3.31
CA PRO A 359 -10.57 12.18 3.90
C PRO A 359 -10.81 12.09 5.42
N PRO A 360 -10.51 13.13 6.24
CA PRO A 360 -10.84 13.10 7.66
C PRO A 360 -12.34 13.02 7.95
N LEU A 361 -13.17 13.72 7.17
CA LEU A 361 -14.63 13.66 7.32
C LEU A 361 -15.17 12.29 6.90
N ALA A 362 -14.68 11.72 5.78
CA ALA A 362 -15.04 10.38 5.36
C ALA A 362 -14.65 9.33 6.42
N THR A 363 -13.42 9.38 6.96
CA THR A 363 -12.98 8.52 8.07
C THR A 363 -13.93 8.60 9.26
N ARG A 364 -14.32 9.80 9.70
CA ARG A 364 -15.23 9.99 10.82
C ARG A 364 -16.63 9.42 10.56
N SER A 365 -17.07 9.37 9.31
CA SER A 365 -18.38 8.79 8.96
C SER A 365 -18.49 7.30 9.23
N TYR A 366 -17.36 6.56 9.16
CA TYR A 366 -17.32 5.11 9.43
C TYR A 366 -17.13 4.77 10.91
N VAL A 367 -16.74 5.75 11.74
CA VAL A 367 -16.55 5.51 13.18
C VAL A 367 -17.85 5.06 13.84
N SER A 368 -19.00 5.61 13.45
CA SER A 368 -20.32 5.18 13.98
C SER A 368 -20.57 3.70 13.72
N ASP A 369 -20.31 3.24 12.48
CA ASP A 369 -20.49 1.85 12.07
C ASP A 369 -19.59 0.88 12.84
N ALA A 370 -18.37 1.31 13.15
CA ALA A 370 -17.39 0.52 13.93
C ALA A 370 -17.82 0.43 15.41
N LEU A 371 -18.19 1.57 16.03
CA LEU A 371 -18.61 1.63 17.42
C LEU A 371 -19.89 0.83 17.69
N GLU A 372 -20.84 0.84 16.75
CA GLU A 372 -22.11 0.11 16.86
C GLU A 372 -21.87 -1.40 16.98
N ALA A 373 -20.84 -1.93 16.34
CA ALA A 373 -20.47 -3.33 16.42
C ALA A 373 -19.56 -3.67 17.62
N GLY A 374 -19.15 -2.69 18.43
CA GLY A 374 -18.25 -2.89 19.57
C GLY A 374 -16.75 -2.72 19.25
N VAL A 375 -16.38 -2.31 18.04
CA VAL A 375 -15.01 -1.95 17.71
C VAL A 375 -14.59 -0.72 18.52
N LYS A 376 -13.45 -0.79 19.23
CA LYS A 376 -12.92 0.34 20.00
C LYS A 376 -12.07 1.23 19.09
N VAL A 377 -12.48 2.48 18.92
CA VAL A 377 -11.79 3.45 18.09
C VAL A 377 -11.06 4.47 18.95
N TYR A 378 -9.82 4.76 18.62
CA TYR A 378 -8.95 5.70 19.31
C TYR A 378 -8.45 6.76 18.36
N PHE A 379 -8.53 8.03 18.75
CA PHE A 379 -7.96 9.16 18.03
C PHE A 379 -6.59 9.52 18.58
N TYR A 380 -5.54 9.23 17.82
CA TYR A 380 -4.15 9.56 18.18
C TYR A 380 -3.93 11.07 18.21
N LYS A 381 -3.36 11.58 19.31
CA LYS A 381 -3.10 13.00 19.53
C LYS A 381 -1.61 13.36 19.63
N GLY A 382 -0.71 12.40 19.67
CA GLY A 382 0.74 12.60 19.73
C GLY A 382 1.35 13.22 18.46
N GLY A 383 0.50 13.49 17.46
CA GLY A 383 0.88 14.05 16.17
C GLY A 383 0.01 13.48 15.04
N TYR A 384 0.62 12.98 13.97
CA TYR A 384 -0.08 12.34 12.86
C TYR A 384 0.22 10.85 12.81
N MET A 385 -0.78 10.02 13.08
CA MET A 385 -0.69 8.57 12.91
C MET A 385 -0.75 8.24 11.43
N HIS A 386 0.35 7.68 10.91
CA HIS A 386 0.45 7.25 9.52
C HIS A 386 0.90 5.79 9.38
N SER A 387 1.01 5.06 10.50
CA SER A 387 1.34 3.63 10.51
C SER A 387 0.28 2.80 9.79
N LYS A 388 0.67 1.70 9.18
CA LYS A 388 -0.20 0.71 8.56
C LYS A 388 0.23 -0.65 9.08
N THR A 389 -0.26 -0.96 10.26
CA THR A 389 0.06 -2.20 10.99
C THR A 389 -1.19 -2.89 11.48
N MET A 390 -1.12 -4.20 11.58
CA MET A 390 -2.14 -5.00 12.23
C MET A 390 -1.43 -6.13 12.98
N VAL A 391 -1.83 -6.36 14.23
CA VAL A 391 -1.34 -7.47 15.05
C VAL A 391 -2.51 -8.22 15.63
N ALA A 392 -2.46 -9.55 15.66
CA ALA A 392 -3.51 -10.40 16.20
C ALA A 392 -2.96 -11.56 17.04
N ASP A 393 -3.63 -11.82 18.14
CA ASP A 393 -3.54 -13.03 18.99
C ASP A 393 -2.15 -13.38 19.53
N ASP A 394 -1.20 -12.45 19.54
CA ASP A 394 0.22 -12.65 19.85
C ASP A 394 0.95 -13.60 18.86
N GLU A 395 0.43 -13.76 17.63
CA GLU A 395 0.91 -14.76 16.69
C GLU A 395 1.32 -14.18 15.33
N ILE A 396 0.62 -13.14 14.86
CA ILE A 396 0.79 -12.60 13.51
C ILE A 396 0.82 -11.08 13.48
N VAL A 397 1.65 -10.56 12.58
CA VAL A 397 1.75 -9.11 12.30
C VAL A 397 1.70 -8.88 10.80
N THR A 398 1.05 -7.80 10.35
CA THR A 398 1.31 -7.23 9.03
C THR A 398 1.79 -5.79 9.14
N ILE A 399 2.84 -5.47 8.37
CA ILE A 399 3.44 -4.14 8.23
C ILE A 399 3.61 -3.85 6.75
N GLY A 400 3.18 -2.68 6.28
CA GLY A 400 3.34 -2.37 4.88
C GLY A 400 2.94 -0.96 4.47
N SER A 401 2.57 -0.82 3.23
CA SER A 401 2.13 0.45 2.65
C SER A 401 0.60 0.60 2.60
N THR A 402 -0.16 -0.50 2.76
CA THR A 402 -1.61 -0.56 2.56
C THR A 402 -2.38 0.11 3.70
N ASN A 403 -3.07 1.21 3.40
CA ASN A 403 -4.01 1.83 4.34
C ASN A 403 -5.32 1.01 4.44
N LEU A 404 -6.10 1.29 5.48
CA LEU A 404 -7.44 0.75 5.63
C LEU A 404 -8.46 1.62 4.86
N ASP A 405 -8.26 1.75 3.54
CA ASP A 405 -9.11 2.55 2.66
C ASP A 405 -9.37 1.86 1.30
N VAL A 406 -10.45 2.30 0.64
CA VAL A 406 -10.87 1.76 -0.68
C VAL A 406 -9.77 1.93 -1.72
N ARG A 407 -9.07 3.06 -1.66
CA ARG A 407 -8.04 3.39 -2.63
C ARG A 407 -6.86 2.45 -2.57
N SER A 408 -6.33 2.18 -1.38
CA SER A 408 -5.24 1.22 -1.16
C SER A 408 -5.62 -0.20 -1.58
N PHE A 409 -6.88 -0.59 -1.40
CA PHE A 409 -7.32 -1.93 -1.76
C PHE A 409 -7.65 -2.10 -3.25
N GLU A 410 -8.14 -1.07 -3.94
CA GLU A 410 -8.68 -1.19 -5.30
C GLU A 410 -7.89 -0.43 -6.38
N GLN A 411 -7.10 0.59 -6.02
CA GLN A 411 -6.56 1.55 -6.97
C GLN A 411 -5.06 1.79 -6.86
N ASP A 412 -4.45 1.51 -5.70
CA ASP A 412 -3.03 1.72 -5.49
C ASP A 412 -2.23 0.40 -5.59
N PHE A 413 -0.97 0.51 -6.01
CA PHE A 413 -0.02 -0.58 -5.90
C PHE A 413 0.57 -0.56 -4.51
N GLU A 414 0.40 -1.65 -3.78
CA GLU A 414 0.74 -1.78 -2.37
C GLU A 414 1.63 -2.99 -2.13
N MET A 415 2.32 -3.01 -0.99
CA MET A 415 3.10 -4.14 -0.52
C MET A 415 3.07 -4.24 1.00
N ASN A 416 2.76 -5.43 1.51
CA ASN A 416 2.78 -5.74 2.94
C ASN A 416 3.64 -6.97 3.21
N ALA A 417 4.34 -6.95 4.35
CA ALA A 417 4.87 -8.14 4.97
C ALA A 417 3.80 -8.76 5.90
N PHE A 418 3.61 -10.07 5.79
CA PHE A 418 2.85 -10.89 6.73
C PHE A 418 3.86 -11.73 7.50
N ILE A 419 3.93 -11.58 8.81
CA ILE A 419 5.02 -12.05 9.65
C ILE A 419 4.46 -12.99 10.70
N TYR A 420 4.95 -14.22 10.70
CA TYR A 420 4.53 -15.32 11.59
C TYR A 420 5.57 -15.51 12.70
N ASP A 421 5.62 -14.56 13.66
CA ASP A 421 6.58 -14.57 14.77
C ASP A 421 5.93 -14.01 16.04
N ALA A 422 5.80 -14.83 17.07
CA ALA A 422 5.15 -14.47 18.30
C ALA A 422 5.87 -13.36 19.09
N ARG A 423 7.23 -13.30 19.01
CA ARG A 423 8.01 -12.24 19.69
C ARG A 423 7.74 -10.89 19.05
N LEU A 424 7.71 -10.87 17.72
CA LEU A 424 7.40 -9.65 16.99
C LEU A 424 5.93 -9.25 17.18
N ALA A 425 5.01 -10.21 17.23
CA ALA A 425 3.60 -9.94 17.52
C ALA A 425 3.43 -9.30 18.90
N GLN A 426 4.12 -9.81 19.93
CA GLN A 426 4.11 -9.19 21.25
C GLN A 426 4.74 -7.78 21.22
N GLN A 427 5.89 -7.59 20.55
CA GLN A 427 6.50 -6.27 20.39
C GLN A 427 5.54 -5.27 19.72
N MET A 428 4.85 -5.67 18.65
CA MET A 428 3.94 -4.78 17.93
C MET A 428 2.65 -4.51 18.70
N LYS A 429 2.20 -5.45 19.54
CA LYS A 429 1.13 -5.20 20.50
C LYS A 429 1.54 -4.15 21.54
N ASP A 430 2.74 -4.25 22.10
CA ASP A 430 3.25 -3.29 23.07
C ASP A 430 3.40 -1.88 22.45
N VAL A 431 3.84 -1.81 21.18
CA VAL A 431 3.86 -0.58 20.38
C VAL A 431 2.45 0.01 20.23
N PHE A 432 1.47 -0.80 19.85
CA PHE A 432 0.08 -0.35 19.74
C PHE A 432 -0.47 0.18 21.07
N LEU A 433 -0.21 -0.50 22.19
CA LEU A 433 -0.66 -0.09 23.50
C LEU A 433 0.00 1.24 23.93
N ALA A 434 1.30 1.42 23.64
CA ALA A 434 1.98 2.69 23.87
C ALA A 434 1.37 3.83 23.03
N ASP A 435 1.06 3.60 21.76
CA ASP A 435 0.38 4.59 20.92
C ASP A 435 -1.06 4.86 21.37
N GLN A 436 -1.73 3.86 21.94
CA GLN A 436 -3.05 4.02 22.55
C GLN A 436 -3.02 4.98 23.76
N ASP A 437 -1.93 5.00 24.55
CA ASP A 437 -1.77 5.92 25.68
C ASP A 437 -1.71 7.41 25.23
N PHE A 438 -1.25 7.66 24.00
CA PHE A 438 -1.30 8.98 23.35
C PHE A 438 -2.62 9.24 22.61
N SER A 439 -3.62 8.39 22.78
CA SER A 439 -4.88 8.45 22.03
C SER A 439 -6.07 8.66 22.95
N ASN A 440 -7.14 9.24 22.42
CA ASN A 440 -8.41 9.35 23.12
C ASN A 440 -9.39 8.30 22.59
N GLU A 441 -9.91 7.47 23.46
CA GLU A 441 -10.98 6.54 23.11
C GLU A 441 -12.25 7.31 22.71
N VAL A 442 -12.87 6.88 21.63
CA VAL A 442 -14.14 7.42 21.16
C VAL A 442 -15.27 6.68 21.85
N LYS A 443 -15.97 7.36 22.77
CA LYS A 443 -17.13 6.79 23.46
C LYS A 443 -18.39 6.89 22.60
N ALA A 444 -19.09 5.76 22.42
CA ALA A 444 -20.25 5.67 21.54
C ALA A 444 -21.35 6.70 21.88
N ASP A 445 -21.66 6.87 23.19
CA ASP A 445 -22.72 7.79 23.62
C ASP A 445 -22.35 9.26 23.37
N GLU A 446 -21.06 9.64 23.52
CA GLU A 446 -20.58 10.98 23.21
C GLU A 446 -20.55 11.20 21.69
N TRP A 447 -20.09 10.21 20.95
CA TRP A 447 -20.05 10.23 19.50
C TRP A 447 -21.45 10.39 18.89
N ALA A 448 -22.45 9.73 19.47
CA ALA A 448 -23.86 9.84 19.06
C ALA A 448 -24.46 11.24 19.30
N LYS A 449 -23.98 11.99 20.29
CA LYS A 449 -24.50 13.34 20.64
C LYS A 449 -23.96 14.47 19.78
N ARG A 450 -23.02 14.20 18.84
CA ARG A 450 -22.45 15.24 17.97
C ARG A 450 -23.50 15.98 17.14
N PRO A 451 -23.23 17.26 16.77
CA PRO A 451 -24.17 18.07 16.02
C PRO A 451 -24.60 17.43 14.70
N LYS A 452 -25.90 17.52 14.37
CA LYS A 452 -26.44 16.96 13.10
C LYS A 452 -25.73 17.48 11.86
N LEU A 453 -25.28 18.74 11.88
CA LEU A 453 -24.57 19.35 10.75
C LEU A 453 -23.19 18.72 10.52
N GLU A 454 -22.47 18.32 11.58
CA GLU A 454 -21.20 17.60 11.46
C GLU A 454 -21.42 16.22 10.84
N LYS A 455 -22.40 15.47 11.34
CA LYS A 455 -22.78 14.16 10.78
C LYS A 455 -23.18 14.27 9.31
N LEU A 456 -23.91 15.32 8.93
CA LEU A 456 -24.29 15.56 7.54
C LEU A 456 -23.04 15.79 6.65
N LYS A 457 -22.07 16.62 7.10
CA LYS A 457 -20.82 16.84 6.38
C LYS A 457 -20.02 15.53 6.20
N GLU A 458 -19.96 14.71 7.24
CA GLU A 458 -19.32 13.39 7.21
C GLU A 458 -20.02 12.46 6.21
N SER A 459 -21.35 12.43 6.21
CA SER A 459 -22.16 11.65 5.27
C SER A 459 -21.94 12.09 3.82
N TYR A 460 -21.84 13.39 3.54
CA TYR A 460 -21.47 13.87 2.22
C TYR A 460 -20.06 13.45 1.82
N ALA A 461 -19.10 13.55 2.75
CA ALA A 461 -17.70 13.11 2.49
C ALA A 461 -17.63 11.61 2.20
N ARG A 462 -18.46 10.78 2.86
CA ARG A 462 -18.56 9.34 2.62
C ARG A 462 -18.90 8.98 1.16
N LEU A 463 -19.64 9.82 0.45
CA LEU A 463 -19.95 9.59 -0.97
C LEU A 463 -18.69 9.56 -1.85
N PHE A 464 -17.61 10.19 -1.39
CA PHE A 464 -16.32 10.18 -2.08
C PHE A 464 -15.42 8.98 -1.70
N SER A 465 -15.84 8.11 -0.78
CA SER A 465 -15.06 6.94 -0.35
C SER A 465 -14.51 6.10 -1.50
N PRO A 466 -15.22 5.88 -2.62
CA PRO A 466 -14.65 5.13 -3.75
C PRO A 466 -13.46 5.80 -4.45
N LEU A 467 -13.18 7.06 -4.13
CA LEU A 467 -12.07 7.85 -4.70
C LEU A 467 -10.95 8.12 -3.69
N LEU A 468 -11.17 7.71 -2.43
CA LEU A 468 -10.30 7.97 -1.27
C LEU A 468 -9.57 6.70 -0.82
#